data_f023a6e5e8fdecbd316e2251fa0247f1
#
_entry.id   f023a6e5e8fdecbd316e2251fa0247f1
#
_cell.length_a   1.000
_cell.length_b   1.000
_cell.length_c   1.000
_cell.angle_alpha   90.00
_cell.angle_beta   90.00
_cell.angle_gamma   90.00
#
_symmetry.space_group_name_H-M   'P 1'
#
loop_
_entity.id
_entity.type
_entity.pdbx_description
1 polymer ?
#
loop_
_entity_poly.entity_id
_entity_poly.type
_entity_poly.pdbx_seq_one_letter_code
_entity_poly.pdbx_strand_id
1 'polypeptide(L)'
;MTAPATTPDPGAAEPPTAGALSKLIQDANDRGLSYQEMADRAVHPETGTRYYKQSLQKLVKNPPVNPPTVAQMHAIANAIGKPFRIVQAATARQWLMFEATELSGYDEDTRIIVAHLAGQSPADKRRWRRMIEAEEQARREVDE
;
A
#
# COMPACT_ATOMS: atom_id res chain seq x y z
N MET A 1 29.83 24.99 -5.27
CA MET A 1 28.50 25.31 -4.70
C MET A 1 27.65 24.06 -4.65
N THR A 2 27.39 23.62 -3.48
CA THR A 2 26.50 22.52 -3.28
C THR A 2 25.10 22.92 -3.76
N ALA A 3 24.62 22.23 -4.77
CA ALA A 3 23.20 22.33 -5.11
C ALA A 3 22.39 22.18 -3.83
N PRO A 4 21.43 23.05 -3.58
CA PRO A 4 20.56 22.83 -2.44
C PRO A 4 20.06 21.40 -2.55
N ALA A 5 20.23 20.66 -1.48
CA ALA A 5 19.61 19.36 -1.38
C ALA A 5 18.17 19.56 -1.83
N THR A 6 17.87 19.10 -3.01
CA THR A 6 16.51 19.06 -3.48
C THR A 6 15.75 18.18 -2.52
N THR A 7 15.15 18.80 -1.55
CA THR A 7 14.09 18.14 -0.80
C THR A 7 13.12 17.66 -1.87
N PRO A 8 12.94 16.35 -2.02
CA PRO A 8 11.99 15.90 -3.01
C PRO A 8 10.67 16.55 -2.68
N ASP A 9 10.12 17.24 -3.66
CA ASP A 9 8.77 17.76 -3.59
C ASP A 9 7.88 16.62 -3.10
N PRO A 10 7.10 16.80 -2.01
CA PRO A 10 6.21 15.74 -1.52
C PRO A 10 5.24 15.21 -2.57
N GLY A 11 5.05 15.93 -3.68
CA GLY A 11 4.26 15.48 -4.82
C GLY A 11 5.08 14.85 -5.94
N ALA A 12 6.41 14.82 -5.83
CA ALA A 12 7.24 14.21 -6.87
C ALA A 12 7.11 12.69 -6.79
N ALA A 13 6.83 12.06 -7.91
CA ALA A 13 6.80 10.60 -7.98
C ALA A 13 8.14 10.04 -7.56
N GLU A 14 8.16 9.18 -6.56
CA GLU A 14 9.35 8.43 -6.19
C GLU A 14 9.80 7.61 -7.41
N PRO A 15 11.13 7.41 -7.58
CA PRO A 15 11.60 6.53 -8.64
C PRO A 15 10.91 5.16 -8.56
N PRO A 16 10.61 4.51 -9.69
CA PRO A 16 9.97 3.18 -9.67
C PRO A 16 10.68 2.17 -8.77
N THR A 17 11.99 2.28 -8.65
CA THR A 17 12.82 1.43 -7.79
C THR A 17 12.58 1.66 -6.30
N ALA A 18 11.94 2.76 -5.93
CA ALA A 18 11.60 3.09 -4.55
C ALA A 18 10.14 2.74 -4.21
N GLY A 19 9.45 2.03 -5.09
CA GLY A 19 8.07 1.64 -4.86
C GLY A 19 7.88 0.71 -3.67
N ALA A 20 6.72 0.77 -3.05
CA ALA A 20 6.44 0.05 -1.81
C ALA A 20 6.62 -1.47 -1.94
N LEU A 21 6.13 -2.08 -3.02
CA LEU A 21 6.30 -3.52 -3.24
C LEU A 21 7.76 -3.87 -3.55
N SER A 22 8.41 -3.07 -4.39
CA SER A 22 9.83 -3.24 -4.71
C SER A 22 10.68 -3.22 -3.44
N LYS A 23 10.36 -2.33 -2.52
CA LYS A 23 11.05 -2.22 -1.23
C LYS A 23 10.84 -3.44 -0.34
N LEU A 24 9.62 -3.98 -0.29
CA LEU A 24 9.35 -5.20 0.49
C LEU A 24 10.21 -6.36 0.01
N ILE A 25 10.34 -6.53 -1.30
CA ILE A 25 11.16 -7.58 -1.90
C ILE A 25 12.65 -7.31 -1.62
N GLN A 26 13.10 -6.08 -1.80
CA GLN A 26 14.47 -5.69 -1.50
C GLN A 26 14.82 -5.94 -0.03
N ASP A 27 13.94 -5.57 0.88
CA ASP A 27 14.15 -5.78 2.32
C ASP A 27 14.26 -7.28 2.64
N ALA A 28 13.45 -8.13 2.01
CA ALA A 28 13.55 -9.58 2.18
C ALA A 28 14.90 -10.11 1.69
N ASN A 29 15.37 -9.60 0.56
CA ASN A 29 16.68 -9.96 0.01
C ASN A 29 17.82 -9.49 0.94
N ASP A 30 17.72 -8.28 1.47
CA ASP A 30 18.70 -7.73 2.39
C ASP A 30 18.79 -8.51 3.71
N ARG A 31 17.69 -9.15 4.13
CA ARG A 31 17.68 -10.01 5.31
C ARG A 31 18.26 -11.40 5.06
N GLY A 32 18.71 -11.68 3.85
CA GLY A 32 19.37 -12.93 3.50
C GLY A 32 18.53 -13.91 2.68
N LEU A 33 17.31 -13.54 2.28
CA LEU A 33 16.48 -14.37 1.44
C LEU A 33 16.84 -14.15 -0.03
N SER A 34 17.45 -15.16 -0.68
CA SER A 34 17.85 -15.03 -2.07
C SER A 34 16.62 -14.98 -3.01
N TYR A 35 16.81 -14.40 -4.18
CA TYR A 35 15.73 -14.38 -5.20
C TYR A 35 15.31 -15.78 -5.61
N GLN A 36 16.24 -16.74 -5.62
CA GLN A 36 15.92 -18.14 -5.92
C GLN A 36 15.03 -18.74 -4.83
N GLU A 37 15.36 -18.50 -3.56
CA GLU A 37 14.53 -18.98 -2.46
C GLU A 37 13.15 -18.34 -2.47
N MET A 38 13.07 -17.04 -2.77
CA MET A 38 11.79 -16.37 -2.95
C MET A 38 10.99 -17.00 -4.07
N ALA A 39 11.60 -17.24 -5.23
CA ALA A 39 10.94 -17.82 -6.38
C ALA A 39 10.43 -19.25 -6.09
N ASP A 40 11.18 -20.02 -5.33
CA ASP A 40 10.77 -21.38 -4.93
C ASP A 40 9.52 -21.36 -4.05
N ARG A 41 9.34 -20.31 -3.24
CA ARG A 41 8.18 -20.12 -2.36
C ARG A 41 7.04 -19.35 -3.03
N ALA A 42 7.31 -18.70 -4.16
CA ALA A 42 6.36 -17.82 -4.84
C ALA A 42 5.31 -18.59 -5.63
N VAL A 43 4.46 -19.29 -4.92
CA VAL A 43 3.37 -20.08 -5.48
C VAL A 43 2.08 -19.74 -4.74
N HIS A 44 1.01 -19.49 -5.50
CA HIS A 44 -0.33 -19.41 -4.94
C HIS A 44 -0.93 -20.83 -4.94
N PRO A 45 -1.13 -21.45 -3.76
CA PRO A 45 -1.51 -22.87 -3.71
C PRO A 45 -2.88 -23.16 -4.31
N GLU A 46 -3.80 -22.21 -4.33
CA GLU A 46 -5.13 -22.41 -4.88
C GLU A 46 -5.16 -22.49 -6.41
N THR A 47 -4.31 -21.70 -7.07
CA THR A 47 -4.30 -21.61 -8.54
C THR A 47 -3.05 -22.18 -9.17
N GLY A 48 -2.01 -22.47 -8.39
CA GLY A 48 -0.70 -22.87 -8.90
C GLY A 48 0.08 -21.75 -9.56
N THR A 49 -0.43 -20.52 -9.49
CA THR A 49 0.25 -19.36 -10.07
C THR A 49 1.61 -19.15 -9.41
N ARG A 50 2.63 -18.99 -10.23
CA ARG A 50 4.00 -18.76 -9.77
C ARG A 50 4.48 -17.37 -10.13
N TYR A 51 5.39 -16.86 -9.33
CA TYR A 51 6.14 -15.65 -9.64
C TYR A 51 7.62 -16.01 -9.73
N TYR A 52 8.24 -15.72 -10.88
CA TYR A 52 9.56 -16.24 -11.20
C TYR A 52 10.67 -15.32 -10.70
N LYS A 53 11.88 -15.87 -10.55
CA LYS A 53 13.07 -15.18 -10.10
C LYS A 53 13.33 -13.91 -10.89
N GLN A 54 13.27 -13.98 -12.21
CA GLN A 54 13.50 -12.83 -13.09
C GLN A 54 12.45 -11.74 -12.88
N SER A 55 11.20 -12.13 -12.65
CA SER A 55 10.11 -11.20 -12.37
C SER A 55 10.28 -10.50 -11.02
N LEU A 56 10.75 -11.22 -10.00
CA LEU A 56 11.09 -10.64 -8.69
C LEU A 56 12.23 -9.64 -8.82
N GLN A 57 13.27 -9.98 -9.57
CA GLN A 57 14.38 -9.07 -9.83
C GLN A 57 13.94 -7.80 -10.58
N LYS A 58 13.03 -7.96 -11.55
CA LYS A 58 12.44 -6.82 -12.28
C LYS A 58 11.65 -5.90 -11.37
N LEU A 59 10.88 -6.45 -10.43
CA LEU A 59 10.12 -5.65 -9.48
C LEU A 59 11.01 -4.71 -8.68
N VAL A 60 12.24 -5.13 -8.38
CA VAL A 60 13.19 -4.32 -7.65
C VAL A 60 13.93 -3.34 -8.55
N LYS A 61 14.42 -3.83 -9.69
CA LYS A 61 15.34 -3.05 -10.55
C LYS A 61 14.61 -2.20 -11.59
N ASN A 62 13.55 -2.72 -12.17
CA ASN A 62 12.80 -2.08 -13.25
C ASN A 62 11.35 -2.56 -13.22
N PRO A 63 10.54 -2.06 -12.29
CA PRO A 63 9.16 -2.51 -12.14
C PRO A 63 8.38 -2.40 -13.44
N PRO A 64 7.53 -3.41 -13.74
CA PRO A 64 6.71 -3.38 -14.95
C PRO A 64 5.65 -2.29 -14.87
N VAL A 65 5.13 -1.89 -16.02
CA VAL A 65 4.08 -0.86 -16.11
C VAL A 65 2.78 -1.35 -15.45
N ASN A 66 2.46 -2.62 -15.62
CA ASN A 66 1.27 -3.21 -15.02
C ASN A 66 1.58 -3.85 -13.67
N PRO A 67 0.68 -3.71 -12.68
CA PRO A 67 0.85 -4.36 -11.40
C PRO A 67 0.72 -5.88 -11.51
N PRO A 68 1.26 -6.64 -10.53
CA PRO A 68 0.97 -8.06 -10.43
C PRO A 68 -0.54 -8.31 -10.29
N THR A 69 -0.99 -9.46 -10.80
CA THR A 69 -2.37 -9.89 -10.57
C THR A 69 -2.58 -10.31 -9.11
N VAL A 70 -3.83 -10.47 -8.70
CA VAL A 70 -4.16 -10.92 -7.33
C VAL A 70 -3.48 -12.27 -7.02
N ALA A 71 -3.53 -13.22 -7.95
CA ALA A 71 -2.88 -14.52 -7.77
C ALA A 71 -1.35 -14.39 -7.65
N GLN A 72 -0.75 -13.48 -8.44
CA GLN A 72 0.68 -13.19 -8.35
C GLN A 72 1.04 -12.51 -7.02
N MET A 73 0.16 -11.63 -6.50
CA MET A 73 0.36 -11.01 -5.19
C MET A 73 0.37 -12.07 -4.07
N HIS A 74 -0.50 -13.07 -4.14
CA HIS A 74 -0.47 -14.20 -3.19
C HIS A 74 0.85 -14.97 -3.27
N ALA A 75 1.33 -15.22 -4.48
CA ALA A 75 2.62 -15.88 -4.68
C ALA A 75 3.76 -15.05 -4.09
N ILE A 76 3.77 -13.74 -4.32
CA ILE A 76 4.79 -12.83 -3.77
C ILE A 76 4.72 -12.82 -2.22
N ALA A 77 3.53 -12.79 -1.65
CA ALA A 77 3.35 -12.83 -0.20
C ALA A 77 3.99 -14.07 0.40
N ASN A 78 3.79 -15.23 -0.22
CA ASN A 78 4.42 -16.49 0.19
C ASN A 78 5.94 -16.42 0.03
N ALA A 79 6.42 -15.78 -1.03
CA ALA A 79 7.85 -15.64 -1.30
C ALA A 79 8.59 -14.88 -0.19
N ILE A 80 8.02 -13.79 0.28
CA ILE A 80 8.65 -12.91 1.27
C ILE A 80 8.18 -13.18 2.70
N GLY A 81 7.24 -14.11 2.90
CA GLY A 81 6.73 -14.47 4.23
C GLY A 81 5.92 -13.37 4.90
N LYS A 82 5.20 -12.58 4.12
CA LYS A 82 4.32 -11.51 4.60
C LYS A 82 2.85 -11.84 4.34
N PRO A 83 1.92 -11.31 5.13
CA PRO A 83 0.50 -11.47 4.85
C PRO A 83 0.12 -10.88 3.48
N PHE A 84 -0.84 -11.50 2.82
CA PHE A 84 -1.33 -11.03 1.52
C PHE A 84 -1.74 -9.54 1.54
N ARG A 85 -2.42 -9.10 2.58
CA ARG A 85 -2.89 -7.71 2.69
C ARG A 85 -1.73 -6.69 2.66
N ILE A 86 -0.56 -7.07 3.19
CA ILE A 86 0.63 -6.21 3.17
C ILE A 86 1.14 -6.06 1.74
N VAL A 87 1.20 -7.15 0.99
CA VAL A 87 1.58 -7.13 -0.43
C VAL A 87 0.54 -6.38 -1.26
N GLN A 88 -0.75 -6.60 -0.99
CA GLN A 88 -1.84 -5.90 -1.67
C GLN A 88 -1.76 -4.38 -1.46
N ALA A 89 -1.56 -3.94 -0.23
CA ALA A 89 -1.43 -2.52 0.10
C ALA A 89 -0.20 -1.90 -0.57
N ALA A 90 0.93 -2.59 -0.54
CA ALA A 90 2.16 -2.14 -1.19
C ALA A 90 2.01 -2.04 -2.71
N THR A 91 1.31 -2.99 -3.32
CA THR A 91 1.01 -2.98 -4.75
C THR A 91 0.12 -1.80 -5.12
N ALA A 92 -0.94 -1.57 -4.36
CA ALA A 92 -1.84 -0.45 -4.58
C ALA A 92 -1.10 0.89 -4.46
N ARG A 93 -0.24 1.02 -3.48
CA ARG A 93 0.58 2.23 -3.30
C ARG A 93 1.54 2.45 -4.46
N GLN A 94 2.19 1.40 -4.93
CA GLN A 94 3.21 1.51 -5.98
C GLN A 94 2.61 1.84 -7.35
N TRP A 95 1.51 1.19 -7.74
CA TRP A 95 0.93 1.36 -9.08
C TRP A 95 -0.26 2.31 -9.13
N LEU A 96 -1.06 2.37 -8.07
CA LEU A 96 -2.26 3.18 -8.04
C LEU A 96 -2.11 4.47 -7.24
N MET A 97 -0.95 4.68 -6.63
CA MET A 97 -0.68 5.82 -5.74
C MET A 97 -1.73 5.94 -4.62
N PHE A 98 -2.25 4.79 -4.20
CA PHE A 98 -3.34 4.69 -3.23
C PHE A 98 -2.81 4.12 -1.92
N GLU A 99 -3.06 4.83 -0.83
CA GLU A 99 -2.77 4.30 0.51
C GLU A 99 -3.98 3.55 1.04
N ALA A 100 -3.79 2.25 1.29
CA ALA A 100 -4.82 1.45 1.93
C ALA A 100 -4.90 1.84 3.41
N THR A 101 -6.06 2.34 3.83
CA THR A 101 -6.32 2.62 5.24
C THR A 101 -6.73 1.33 5.92
N GLU A 102 -5.96 0.88 6.90
CA GLU A 102 -6.33 -0.28 7.71
C GLU A 102 -7.39 0.12 8.73
N LEU A 103 -8.61 -0.36 8.51
CA LEU A 103 -9.71 -0.18 9.45
C LEU A 103 -9.81 -1.32 10.46
N SER A 104 -8.89 -2.27 10.42
CA SER A 104 -8.94 -3.46 11.28
C SER A 104 -8.77 -3.16 12.77
N GLY A 105 -8.15 -2.02 13.11
CA GLY A 105 -8.00 -1.56 14.49
C GLY A 105 -9.15 -0.72 14.99
N TYR A 106 -10.13 -0.42 14.15
CA TYR A 106 -11.27 0.40 14.52
C TYR A 106 -12.48 -0.46 14.86
N ASP A 107 -13.40 0.07 15.66
CA ASP A 107 -14.63 -0.58 16.02
C ASP A 107 -15.59 -0.68 14.82
N GLU A 108 -16.66 -1.44 15.01
CA GLU A 108 -17.66 -1.67 13.96
C GLU A 108 -18.32 -0.36 13.51
N ASP A 109 -18.69 0.49 14.46
CA ASP A 109 -19.35 1.76 14.15
C ASP A 109 -18.48 2.65 13.28
N THR A 110 -17.20 2.77 13.60
CA THR A 110 -16.24 3.54 12.80
C THR A 110 -16.13 2.98 11.38
N ARG A 111 -16.04 1.66 11.23
CA ARG A 111 -15.96 1.03 9.91
C ARG A 111 -17.20 1.26 9.07
N ILE A 112 -18.38 1.20 9.69
CA ILE A 112 -19.67 1.45 9.03
C ILE A 112 -19.74 2.91 8.56
N ILE A 113 -19.38 3.85 9.44
CA ILE A 113 -19.38 5.29 9.10
C ILE A 113 -18.46 5.56 7.92
N VAL A 114 -17.24 5.04 7.94
CA VAL A 114 -16.28 5.21 6.84
C VAL A 114 -16.81 4.62 5.54
N ALA A 115 -17.43 3.44 5.60
CA ALA A 115 -18.02 2.80 4.42
C ALA A 115 -19.11 3.66 3.79
N HIS A 116 -19.99 4.25 4.60
CA HIS A 116 -21.02 5.16 4.12
C HIS A 116 -20.45 6.43 3.49
N LEU A 117 -19.43 7.02 4.13
CA LEU A 117 -18.79 8.23 3.62
C LEU A 117 -18.05 7.99 2.32
N ALA A 118 -17.40 6.83 2.17
CA ALA A 118 -16.61 6.50 0.99
C ALA A 118 -17.43 6.49 -0.29
N GLY A 119 -18.72 6.15 -0.21
CA GLY A 119 -19.62 6.10 -1.36
C GLY A 119 -20.24 7.44 -1.75
N GLN A 120 -19.98 8.51 -1.03
CA GLN A 120 -20.64 9.80 -1.26
C GLN A 120 -19.85 10.70 -2.21
N SER A 121 -20.55 11.70 -2.78
CA SER A 121 -19.92 12.70 -3.65
C SER A 121 -18.93 13.56 -2.86
N PRO A 122 -17.94 14.20 -3.55
CA PRO A 122 -17.03 15.11 -2.89
C PRO A 122 -17.74 16.28 -2.17
N ALA A 123 -18.84 16.76 -2.72
CA ALA A 123 -19.62 17.84 -2.10
C ALA A 123 -20.28 17.37 -0.79
N ASP A 124 -20.81 16.17 -0.78
CA ASP A 124 -21.42 15.58 0.42
C ASP A 124 -20.38 15.27 1.49
N LYS A 125 -19.20 14.79 1.08
CA LYS A 125 -18.08 14.54 2.00
C LYS A 125 -17.64 15.83 2.68
N ARG A 126 -17.55 16.95 1.95
CA ARG A 126 -17.21 18.26 2.52
C ARG A 126 -18.27 18.73 3.50
N ARG A 127 -19.54 18.49 3.20
CA ARG A 127 -20.66 18.81 4.09
C ARG A 127 -20.55 18.04 5.40
N TRP A 128 -20.34 16.74 5.34
CA TRP A 128 -20.14 15.90 6.53
C TRP A 128 -18.94 16.34 7.35
N ARG A 129 -17.84 16.67 6.70
CA ARG A 129 -16.65 17.16 7.37
C ARG A 129 -16.95 18.43 8.18
N ARG A 130 -17.65 19.38 7.57
CA ARG A 130 -18.04 20.62 8.27
C ARG A 130 -18.94 20.35 9.46
N MET A 131 -19.87 19.42 9.34
CA MET A 131 -20.76 19.05 10.44
C MET A 131 -19.99 18.43 11.60
N ILE A 132 -19.05 17.55 11.31
CA ILE A 132 -18.21 16.91 12.33
C ILE A 132 -17.33 17.95 13.03
N GLU A 133 -16.69 18.81 12.28
CA GLU A 133 -15.83 19.87 12.83
C GLU A 133 -16.63 20.85 13.72
N ALA A 134 -17.86 21.20 13.31
CA ALA A 134 -18.74 22.04 14.09
C ALA A 134 -19.16 21.38 15.40
N GLU A 135 -19.47 20.09 15.35
CA GLU A 135 -19.83 19.30 16.54
C GLU A 135 -18.67 19.20 17.53
N GLU A 136 -17.49 18.95 17.03
CA GLU A 136 -16.28 18.89 17.87
C GLU A 136 -15.98 20.23 18.51
N GLN A 137 -16.16 21.34 17.78
CA GLN A 137 -15.97 22.68 18.31
C GLN A 137 -16.99 22.97 19.43
N ALA A 138 -18.23 22.61 19.24
CA ALA A 138 -19.28 22.79 20.24
C ALA A 138 -18.97 22.01 21.52
N ARG A 139 -18.47 20.79 21.39
CA ARG A 139 -18.06 19.98 22.55
C ARG A 139 -16.92 20.61 23.33
N ARG A 140 -15.93 21.14 22.63
CA ARG A 140 -14.80 21.82 23.28
C ARG A 140 -15.24 23.05 24.08
N GLU A 141 -16.20 23.81 23.55
CA GLU A 141 -16.76 25.00 24.23
C GLU A 141 -17.52 24.62 25.49
N VAL A 142 -18.18 23.46 25.50
CA VAL A 142 -18.92 22.98 26.70
C VAL A 142 -17.96 22.47 27.78
N ASP A 143 -16.83 21.89 27.37
CA ASP A 143 -15.83 21.31 28.29
C ASP A 143 -14.88 22.37 28.89
N GLU A 144 -14.94 23.61 28.42
CA GLU A 144 -14.16 24.70 29.00
C GLU A 144 -14.82 25.26 30.30
#